data_49ae28b439e2baced4d42cdce34b145b
#
_entry.id   49ae28b439e2baced4d42cdce34b145b
#
_cell.length_a   1.000
_cell.length_b   1.000
_cell.length_c   1.000
_cell.angle_alpha   90.00
_cell.angle_beta   90.00
_cell.angle_gamma   90.00
#
_symmetry.space_group_name_H-M   'P 1'
#
loop_
_entity.id
_entity.type
_entity.pdbx_description
1 polymer ?
#
loop_
_entity_poly.entity_id
_entity_poly.type
_entity_poly.pdbx_seq_one_letter_code
_entity_poly.pdbx_strand_id
1 'polypeptide(L)'
;MENEYAVSCAQSLNIPVGEYDYLEGSAPQNRNEIAVTPKISEMLGAEIGDTVTIDFGTEKIDCIVTAYFQTMNNLGELIRLHDGAPTDMSCVSTIRQYQVDFTDNPSESEIESRKEKIKELLDVEDVMNATEYCIDCVSVVPTMEAVQVLLLAITIVVVILVTVLVERSFISDEKSQTALLKAIGFQNGTIISRNTLRFGIVALAAAILAAAASIPMTELCITPIYGMMGATKIKFNIDPLQIFLIYPTIIFTVTIISAFLTSLYTRKIKSSDTANIE
;
A
#
# COMPACT_ATOMS: atom_id res chain seq x y z
N MET A 1 -9.07 26.29 -30.58
CA MET A 1 -10.23 25.96 -29.72
C MET A 1 -9.74 26.06 -28.31
N GLU A 2 -10.26 26.95 -27.51
CA GLU A 2 -10.03 26.95 -26.08
C GLU A 2 -10.73 25.70 -25.52
N ASN A 3 -10.00 24.83 -24.87
CA ASN A 3 -10.59 23.68 -24.22
C ASN A 3 -11.10 24.13 -22.84
N GLU A 4 -12.39 23.97 -22.61
CA GLU A 4 -12.99 24.19 -21.29
C GLU A 4 -13.07 22.85 -20.54
N TYR A 5 -12.63 22.86 -19.28
CA TYR A 5 -12.65 21.70 -18.41
C TYR A 5 -13.43 22.03 -17.13
N ALA A 6 -14.27 21.11 -16.72
CA ALA A 6 -14.90 21.18 -15.41
C ALA A 6 -13.96 20.55 -14.38
N VAL A 7 -13.46 21.35 -13.44
CA VAL A 7 -12.53 20.89 -12.39
C VAL A 7 -13.05 21.21 -11.02
N SER A 8 -12.71 20.36 -10.06
CA SER A 8 -13.03 20.62 -8.66
C SER A 8 -12.10 21.69 -8.10
N CYS A 9 -12.68 22.64 -7.37
CA CYS A 9 -11.94 23.66 -6.66
C CYS A 9 -12.13 23.50 -5.15
N ALA A 10 -11.06 23.65 -4.38
CA ALA A 10 -11.09 23.68 -2.93
C ALA A 10 -10.68 25.06 -2.42
N GLN A 11 -11.52 25.65 -1.58
CA GLN A 11 -11.24 26.88 -0.86
C GLN A 11 -11.37 26.59 0.62
N SER A 12 -10.37 26.99 1.40
CA SER A 12 -10.44 26.92 2.86
C SER A 12 -10.98 28.22 3.41
N LEU A 13 -11.81 28.12 4.43
CA LEU A 13 -12.35 29.29 5.12
C LEU A 13 -11.66 29.57 6.45
N ASN A 14 -11.11 28.54 7.08
CA ASN A 14 -10.58 28.60 8.44
C ASN A 14 -9.08 28.29 8.55
N ILE A 15 -8.51 27.64 7.54
CA ILE A 15 -7.09 27.32 7.50
C ILE A 15 -6.46 28.18 6.42
N PRO A 16 -5.50 29.07 6.76
CA PRO A 16 -4.81 29.86 5.75
C PRO A 16 -4.19 28.99 4.66
N VAL A 17 -4.35 29.37 3.41
CA VAL A 17 -3.84 28.61 2.27
C VAL A 17 -2.32 28.38 2.35
N GLY A 18 -1.60 29.23 3.06
CA GLY A 18 -0.15 29.11 3.29
C GLY A 18 0.27 27.99 4.25
N GLU A 19 -0.65 27.41 5.02
CA GLU A 19 -0.35 26.32 5.96
C GLU A 19 -0.37 24.93 5.32
N TYR A 20 -0.77 24.85 4.06
CA TYR A 20 -0.74 23.59 3.33
C TYR A 20 0.64 23.30 2.73
N ASP A 21 0.96 22.02 2.60
CA ASP A 21 2.19 21.56 1.93
C ASP A 21 2.08 21.71 0.41
N TYR A 22 3.14 22.27 -0.19
CA TYR A 22 3.29 22.41 -1.63
C TYR A 22 4.49 21.60 -2.13
N LEU A 23 4.36 21.04 -3.33
CA LEU A 23 5.45 20.28 -3.97
C LEU A 23 6.52 21.21 -4.54
N GLU A 24 6.07 22.32 -5.15
CA GLU A 24 6.88 23.31 -5.84
C GLU A 24 6.15 24.66 -5.86
N GLY A 25 6.89 25.76 -5.93
CA GLY A 25 6.34 27.09 -5.95
C GLY A 25 6.03 27.64 -4.56
N SER A 26 5.11 28.59 -4.46
CA SER A 26 4.68 29.24 -3.24
C SER A 26 3.15 29.28 -3.15
N ALA A 27 2.64 29.17 -1.93
CA ALA A 27 1.21 29.27 -1.68
C ALA A 27 0.60 30.51 -2.32
N PRO A 28 -0.64 30.41 -2.85
CA PRO A 28 -1.39 31.58 -3.33
C PRO A 28 -1.47 32.66 -2.26
N GLN A 29 -1.08 33.89 -2.59
CA GLN A 29 -1.10 35.04 -1.67
C GLN A 29 -2.16 36.07 -2.03
N ASN A 30 -2.64 36.02 -3.27
CA ASN A 30 -3.64 36.92 -3.78
C ASN A 30 -4.88 36.15 -4.26
N ARG A 31 -6.03 36.82 -4.26
CA ARG A 31 -7.31 36.21 -4.64
C ARG A 31 -7.37 35.68 -6.08
N ASN A 32 -6.46 36.13 -6.92
CA ASN A 32 -6.30 35.69 -8.31
C ASN A 32 -5.08 34.76 -8.49
N GLU A 33 -4.61 34.16 -7.44
CA GLU A 33 -3.57 33.15 -7.47
C GLU A 33 -4.15 31.79 -7.07
N ILE A 34 -3.65 30.76 -7.70
CA ILE A 34 -4.10 29.38 -7.50
C ILE A 34 -2.92 28.41 -7.38
N ALA A 35 -3.14 27.33 -6.67
CA ALA A 35 -2.27 26.16 -6.77
C ALA A 35 -3.02 25.04 -7.50
N VAL A 36 -2.31 24.30 -8.34
CA VAL A 36 -2.86 23.21 -9.12
C VAL A 36 -2.14 21.89 -8.82
N THR A 37 -2.77 20.78 -9.09
CA THR A 37 -2.07 19.51 -9.08
C THR A 37 -1.27 19.32 -10.37
N PRO A 38 -0.20 18.51 -10.38
CA PRO A 38 0.53 18.20 -11.61
C PRO A 38 -0.36 17.66 -12.72
N LYS A 39 -1.40 16.92 -12.38
CA LYS A 39 -2.38 16.38 -13.33
C LYS A 39 -3.21 17.49 -13.98
N ILE A 40 -3.65 18.46 -13.20
CA ILE A 40 -4.36 19.65 -13.72
C ILE A 40 -3.42 20.49 -14.60
N SER A 41 -2.17 20.69 -14.16
CA SER A 41 -1.16 21.39 -14.96
C SER A 41 -0.99 20.74 -16.34
N GLU A 42 -0.84 19.43 -16.39
CA GLU A 42 -0.74 18.68 -17.67
C GLU A 42 -2.01 18.81 -18.51
N MET A 43 -3.18 18.70 -17.88
CA MET A 43 -4.48 18.78 -18.54
C MET A 43 -4.73 20.16 -19.19
N LEU A 44 -4.33 21.23 -18.49
CA LEU A 44 -4.48 22.61 -18.95
C LEU A 44 -3.31 23.06 -19.86
N GLY A 45 -2.18 22.35 -19.80
CA GLY A 45 -0.93 22.76 -20.44
C GLY A 45 -0.37 24.06 -19.83
N ALA A 46 -0.59 24.27 -18.52
CA ALA A 46 -0.21 25.49 -17.79
C ALA A 46 0.80 25.15 -16.69
N GLU A 47 1.91 25.89 -16.65
CA GLU A 47 2.98 25.76 -15.68
C GLU A 47 2.92 26.88 -14.62
N ILE A 48 3.76 26.79 -13.58
CA ILE A 48 3.88 27.84 -12.57
C ILE A 48 4.32 29.15 -13.25
N GLY A 49 3.54 30.20 -13.03
CA GLY A 49 3.69 31.52 -13.66
C GLY A 49 2.71 31.79 -14.80
N ASP A 50 2.07 30.75 -15.33
CA ASP A 50 1.07 30.91 -16.38
C ASP A 50 -0.27 31.38 -15.83
N THR A 51 -1.07 31.95 -16.72
CA THR A 51 -2.41 32.44 -16.40
C THR A 51 -3.47 31.51 -16.96
N VAL A 52 -4.43 31.16 -16.13
CA VAL A 52 -5.59 30.31 -16.45
C VAL A 52 -6.86 31.06 -16.10
N THR A 53 -7.83 31.12 -17.00
CA THR A 53 -9.12 31.74 -16.71
C THR A 53 -10.02 30.73 -15.99
N ILE A 54 -10.46 31.07 -14.79
CA ILE A 54 -11.43 30.29 -14.01
C ILE A 54 -12.80 30.97 -14.08
N ASP A 55 -13.81 30.19 -14.42
CA ASP A 55 -15.21 30.60 -14.34
C ASP A 55 -15.78 30.20 -13.00
N PHE A 56 -16.01 31.17 -12.13
CA PHE A 56 -16.61 30.99 -10.81
C PHE A 56 -18.14 30.94 -10.84
N GLY A 57 -18.73 31.00 -12.03
CA GLY A 57 -20.20 31.06 -12.20
C GLY A 57 -20.77 32.47 -12.09
N THR A 58 -20.19 33.31 -11.24
CA THR A 58 -20.56 34.75 -11.10
C THR A 58 -19.68 35.64 -11.97
N GLU A 59 -18.42 35.32 -12.06
CA GLU A 59 -17.41 36.04 -12.85
C GLU A 59 -16.32 35.13 -13.36
N LYS A 60 -15.67 35.52 -14.45
CA LYS A 60 -14.48 34.86 -14.96
C LYS A 60 -13.26 35.64 -14.53
N ILE A 61 -12.29 34.97 -13.92
CA ILE A 61 -11.08 35.61 -13.41
C ILE A 61 -9.86 34.91 -14.00
N ASP A 62 -8.91 35.73 -14.45
CA ASP A 62 -7.60 35.27 -14.84
C ASP A 62 -6.75 35.02 -13.60
N CYS A 63 -6.47 33.77 -13.33
CA CYS A 63 -5.73 33.31 -12.17
C CYS A 63 -4.31 32.88 -12.55
N ILE A 64 -3.32 33.23 -11.75
CA ILE A 64 -1.93 32.86 -11.94
C ILE A 64 -1.67 31.55 -11.17
N VAL A 65 -1.06 30.57 -11.82
CA VAL A 65 -0.59 29.34 -11.17
C VAL A 65 0.68 29.66 -10.39
N THR A 66 0.63 29.55 -9.06
CA THR A 66 1.77 29.88 -8.19
C THR A 66 2.46 28.68 -7.57
N ALA A 67 1.77 27.55 -7.49
CA ALA A 67 2.32 26.36 -6.86
C ALA A 67 1.71 25.07 -7.41
N TYR A 68 2.47 23.99 -7.22
CA TYR A 68 1.97 22.62 -7.33
C TYR A 68 1.73 22.03 -5.95
N PHE A 69 0.61 21.31 -5.78
CA PHE A 69 0.33 20.54 -4.59
C PHE A 69 -0.13 19.11 -4.95
N GLN A 70 -0.09 18.22 -3.96
CA GLN A 70 -0.49 16.83 -4.14
C GLN A 70 -1.76 16.54 -3.37
N THR A 71 -2.69 15.85 -4.03
CA THR A 71 -3.89 15.31 -3.39
C THR A 71 -4.33 14.06 -4.12
N MET A 72 -4.97 13.14 -3.40
CA MET A 72 -5.64 11.98 -3.97
C MET A 72 -7.15 12.23 -4.16
N ASN A 73 -7.67 13.32 -3.65
CA ASN A 73 -9.07 13.71 -3.83
C ASN A 73 -9.36 13.93 -5.32
N ASN A 74 -10.51 13.44 -5.77
CA ASN A 74 -10.92 13.50 -7.18
C ASN A 74 -9.85 12.96 -8.14
N LEU A 75 -9.13 11.90 -7.75
CA LEU A 75 -8.05 11.30 -8.55
C LEU A 75 -6.95 12.30 -8.93
N GLY A 76 -6.68 13.26 -8.06
CA GLY A 76 -5.70 14.31 -8.29
C GLY A 76 -6.17 15.45 -9.18
N GLU A 77 -7.46 15.55 -9.50
CA GLU A 77 -8.03 16.66 -10.28
C GLU A 77 -8.62 17.72 -9.36
N LEU A 78 -7.75 18.54 -8.78
CA LEU A 78 -8.16 19.58 -7.84
C LEU A 78 -7.33 20.86 -8.04
N ILE A 79 -8.00 22.00 -7.98
CA ILE A 79 -7.39 23.33 -7.88
C ILE A 79 -7.60 23.85 -6.46
N ARG A 80 -6.57 24.41 -5.85
CA ARG A 80 -6.67 25.10 -4.58
C ARG A 80 -6.71 26.60 -4.80
N LEU A 81 -7.77 27.21 -4.30
CA LEU A 81 -8.01 28.64 -4.38
C LEU A 81 -7.44 29.35 -3.15
N HIS A 82 -7.11 30.61 -3.31
CA HIS A 82 -6.84 31.51 -2.18
C HIS A 82 -8.10 31.68 -1.31
N ASP A 83 -7.92 31.89 0.00
CA ASP A 83 -9.02 32.04 0.98
C ASP A 83 -9.98 33.20 0.62
N GLY A 84 -9.49 34.26 -0.02
CA GLY A 84 -10.26 35.36 -0.50
C GLY A 84 -10.73 35.27 -1.96
N ALA A 85 -10.69 34.10 -2.59
CA ALA A 85 -11.23 33.93 -3.94
C ALA A 85 -12.75 34.21 -3.95
N PRO A 86 -13.31 34.79 -5.03
CA PRO A 86 -14.70 35.22 -5.08
C PRO A 86 -15.67 34.04 -5.35
N THR A 87 -15.59 33.04 -4.52
CA THR A 87 -16.48 31.87 -4.62
C THR A 87 -17.84 32.21 -4.01
N ASP A 88 -18.90 32.06 -4.80
CA ASP A 88 -20.27 32.17 -4.28
C ASP A 88 -20.62 30.91 -3.49
N MET A 89 -21.06 31.08 -2.25
CA MET A 89 -21.49 29.99 -1.38
C MET A 89 -22.69 29.24 -1.94
N SER A 90 -23.47 29.83 -2.84
CA SER A 90 -24.54 29.13 -3.57
C SER A 90 -24.03 28.08 -4.56
N CYS A 91 -22.76 28.22 -4.99
CA CYS A 91 -22.09 27.28 -5.88
C CYS A 91 -21.42 26.12 -5.12
N VAL A 92 -21.40 26.15 -3.79
CA VAL A 92 -20.85 25.07 -2.98
C VAL A 92 -21.77 23.85 -3.04
N SER A 93 -21.34 22.85 -3.77
CA SER A 93 -22.14 21.63 -3.98
C SER A 93 -22.30 20.78 -2.73
N THR A 94 -21.36 20.87 -1.78
CA THR A 94 -21.36 20.02 -0.58
C THR A 94 -20.54 20.65 0.54
N ILE A 95 -21.13 20.92 1.71
CA ILE A 95 -20.43 21.04 2.98
C ILE A 95 -20.28 19.62 3.52
N ARG A 96 -19.08 19.05 3.46
CA ARG A 96 -18.88 17.65 3.82
C ARG A 96 -18.63 17.44 5.31
N GLN A 97 -18.00 18.44 5.97
CA GLN A 97 -17.59 18.30 7.38
C GLN A 97 -17.25 19.64 8.01
N TYR A 98 -17.36 19.67 9.33
CA TYR A 98 -16.76 20.73 10.15
C TYR A 98 -15.44 20.24 10.70
N GLN A 99 -14.39 21.05 10.55
CA GLN A 99 -13.08 20.81 11.15
C GLN A 99 -12.95 21.69 12.40
N VAL A 100 -12.56 21.07 13.50
CA VAL A 100 -12.34 21.76 14.78
C VAL A 100 -10.87 21.62 15.15
N ASP A 101 -10.14 22.73 15.17
CA ASP A 101 -8.76 22.79 15.61
C ASP A 101 -8.68 23.32 17.03
N PHE A 102 -7.82 22.71 17.83
CA PHE A 102 -7.56 23.14 19.21
C PHE A 102 -6.32 24.03 19.23
N THR A 103 -6.43 25.19 19.89
CA THR A 103 -5.32 26.14 20.05
C THR A 103 -4.30 25.72 21.12
N ASP A 104 -4.66 24.72 21.95
CA ASP A 104 -3.85 24.18 23.02
C ASP A 104 -3.46 22.74 22.65
N ASN A 105 -2.32 22.38 22.29
CA ASN A 105 -1.90 21.03 21.91
C ASN A 105 -2.34 19.94 22.93
N PRO A 106 -3.62 19.49 22.90
CA PRO A 106 -4.13 18.55 23.89
C PRO A 106 -3.52 17.16 23.73
N SER A 107 -3.40 16.43 24.83
CA SER A 107 -3.01 15.02 24.79
C SER A 107 -4.09 14.16 24.13
N GLU A 108 -3.73 12.94 23.66
CA GLU A 108 -4.70 12.02 23.04
C GLU A 108 -5.91 11.72 23.94
N SER A 109 -5.71 11.58 25.24
CA SER A 109 -6.80 11.36 26.21
C SER A 109 -7.72 12.58 26.35
N GLU A 110 -7.17 13.79 26.21
CA GLU A 110 -7.95 15.03 26.21
C GLU A 110 -8.72 15.21 24.90
N ILE A 111 -8.13 14.85 23.78
CA ILE A 111 -8.82 14.85 22.47
C ILE A 111 -10.04 13.94 22.55
N GLU A 112 -9.90 12.72 23.08
CA GLU A 112 -11.01 11.78 23.21
C GLU A 112 -12.13 12.33 24.12
N SER A 113 -11.76 12.93 25.26
CA SER A 113 -12.72 13.58 26.14
C SER A 113 -13.44 14.78 25.50
N ARG A 114 -12.74 15.56 24.68
CA ARG A 114 -13.31 16.71 23.95
C ARG A 114 -14.20 16.23 22.80
N LYS A 115 -13.83 15.16 22.13
CA LYS A 115 -14.60 14.51 21.08
C LYS A 115 -15.99 14.10 21.59
N GLU A 116 -16.07 13.45 22.76
CA GLU A 116 -17.33 13.10 23.38
C GLU A 116 -18.18 14.33 23.73
N LYS A 117 -17.56 15.42 24.22
CA LYS A 117 -18.28 16.68 24.48
C LYS A 117 -18.81 17.34 23.22
N ILE A 118 -18.04 17.33 22.13
CA ILE A 118 -18.46 17.89 20.83
C ILE A 118 -19.64 17.06 20.30
N LYS A 119 -19.59 15.75 20.42
CA LYS A 119 -20.64 14.83 20.04
C LYS A 119 -21.96 15.17 20.75
N GLU A 120 -21.91 15.37 22.05
CA GLU A 120 -23.06 15.74 22.88
C GLU A 120 -23.57 17.15 22.58
N LEU A 121 -22.67 18.12 22.36
CA LEU A 121 -23.00 19.53 22.12
C LEU A 121 -23.65 19.77 20.76
N LEU A 122 -23.22 19.04 19.74
CA LEU A 122 -23.68 19.20 18.36
C LEU A 122 -24.76 18.18 17.95
N ASP A 123 -25.09 17.24 18.85
CA ASP A 123 -26.03 16.13 18.59
C ASP A 123 -25.71 15.39 17.30
N VAL A 124 -24.43 15.04 17.12
CA VAL A 124 -23.91 14.34 15.95
C VAL A 124 -23.47 12.92 16.34
N GLU A 125 -23.69 11.97 15.44
CA GLU A 125 -23.34 10.56 15.68
C GLU A 125 -21.85 10.30 15.53
N ASP A 126 -21.20 10.95 14.56
CA ASP A 126 -19.80 10.72 14.24
C ASP A 126 -18.93 11.97 14.43
N VAL A 127 -17.98 11.84 15.36
CA VAL A 127 -16.88 12.78 15.54
C VAL A 127 -15.58 11.99 15.49
N MET A 128 -14.74 12.27 14.53
CA MET A 128 -13.47 11.59 14.31
C MET A 128 -12.31 12.51 14.62
N ASN A 129 -11.22 12.00 15.14
CA ASN A 129 -9.97 12.73 15.15
C ASN A 129 -9.33 12.71 13.75
N ALA A 130 -8.32 13.55 13.51
CA ALA A 130 -7.69 13.68 12.20
C ALA A 130 -7.13 12.34 11.68
N THR A 131 -6.58 11.50 12.57
CA THR A 131 -6.02 10.20 12.22
C THR A 131 -7.13 9.20 11.83
N GLU A 132 -8.19 9.13 12.64
CA GLU A 132 -9.36 8.29 12.35
C GLU A 132 -10.01 8.69 11.03
N TYR A 133 -10.18 10.00 10.82
CA TYR A 133 -10.73 10.54 9.59
C TYR A 133 -9.88 10.19 8.36
N CYS A 134 -8.55 10.34 8.45
CA CYS A 134 -7.66 9.95 7.36
C CYS A 134 -7.73 8.45 7.07
N ILE A 135 -7.82 7.61 8.09
CA ILE A 135 -7.95 6.15 7.93
C ILE A 135 -9.31 5.81 7.27
N ASP A 136 -10.38 6.43 7.72
CA ASP A 136 -11.74 6.15 7.22
C ASP A 136 -11.95 6.71 5.81
N CYS A 137 -11.57 7.95 5.56
CA CYS A 137 -11.68 8.57 4.23
C CYS A 137 -10.90 7.83 3.16
N VAL A 138 -9.73 7.33 3.50
CA VAL A 138 -8.93 6.55 2.56
C VAL A 138 -9.52 5.16 2.39
N SER A 139 -10.29 4.64 3.39
CA SER A 139 -10.94 3.30 3.42
C SER A 139 -10.05 2.15 2.91
N VAL A 140 -8.79 2.46 2.63
CA VAL A 140 -7.83 1.57 2.00
C VAL A 140 -7.13 0.72 3.05
N VAL A 141 -6.94 1.26 4.29
CA VAL A 141 -6.14 0.55 5.30
C VAL A 141 -6.78 -0.79 5.70
N PRO A 142 -8.07 -0.85 6.13
CA PRO A 142 -8.70 -2.13 6.44
C PRO A 142 -8.77 -3.08 5.23
N THR A 143 -9.02 -2.51 4.04
CA THR A 143 -9.06 -3.29 2.80
C THR A 143 -7.69 -3.87 2.47
N MET A 144 -6.61 -3.09 2.62
CA MET A 144 -5.24 -3.55 2.39
C MET A 144 -4.81 -4.61 3.41
N GLU A 145 -5.19 -4.49 4.67
CA GLU A 145 -4.96 -5.53 5.68
C GLU A 145 -5.65 -6.85 5.30
N ALA A 146 -6.90 -6.80 4.89
CA ALA A 146 -7.64 -7.98 4.43
C ALA A 146 -6.98 -8.62 3.18
N VAL A 147 -6.58 -7.80 2.22
CA VAL A 147 -5.85 -8.26 1.01
C VAL A 147 -4.50 -8.87 1.39
N GLN A 148 -3.76 -8.27 2.31
CA GLN A 148 -2.49 -8.79 2.80
C GLN A 148 -2.64 -10.19 3.42
N VAL A 149 -3.64 -10.38 4.29
CA VAL A 149 -3.93 -11.68 4.91
C VAL A 149 -4.31 -12.71 3.85
N LEU A 150 -5.16 -12.32 2.89
CA LEU A 150 -5.57 -13.19 1.78
C LEU A 150 -4.37 -13.62 0.92
N LEU A 151 -3.52 -12.67 0.54
CA LEU A 151 -2.32 -12.96 -0.26
C LEU A 151 -1.34 -13.86 0.50
N LEU A 152 -1.16 -13.65 1.79
CA LEU A 152 -0.33 -14.53 2.63
C LEU A 152 -0.90 -15.95 2.67
N ALA A 153 -2.22 -16.10 2.85
CA ALA A 153 -2.88 -17.40 2.85
C ALA A 153 -2.71 -18.12 1.51
N ILE A 154 -2.93 -17.44 0.39
CA ILE A 154 -2.73 -18.00 -0.95
C ILE A 154 -1.26 -18.41 -1.14
N THR A 155 -0.32 -17.56 -0.74
CA THR A 155 1.11 -17.87 -0.83
C THR A 155 1.47 -19.12 -0.04
N ILE A 156 0.97 -19.28 1.18
CA ILE A 156 1.17 -20.48 2.00
C ILE A 156 0.65 -21.73 1.28
N VAL A 157 -0.56 -21.67 0.74
CA VAL A 157 -1.15 -22.80 -0.01
C VAL A 157 -0.29 -23.18 -1.23
N VAL A 158 0.13 -22.18 -2.01
CA VAL A 158 0.97 -22.41 -3.19
C VAL A 158 2.33 -22.99 -2.80
N VAL A 159 2.97 -22.48 -1.74
CA VAL A 159 4.25 -23.00 -1.24
C VAL A 159 4.11 -24.47 -0.80
N ILE A 160 3.05 -24.81 -0.08
CA ILE A 160 2.78 -26.20 0.31
C ILE A 160 2.62 -27.10 -0.91
N LEU A 161 1.77 -26.70 -1.86
CA LEU A 161 1.51 -27.47 -3.07
C LEU A 161 2.78 -27.70 -3.90
N VAL A 162 3.53 -26.61 -4.17
CA VAL A 162 4.77 -26.69 -4.95
C VAL A 162 5.81 -27.55 -4.23
N THR A 163 6.01 -27.35 -2.92
CA THR A 163 6.95 -28.14 -2.13
C THR A 163 6.60 -29.64 -2.17
N VAL A 164 5.32 -29.96 -1.94
CA VAL A 164 4.85 -31.35 -1.95
C VAL A 164 5.00 -32.00 -3.31
N LEU A 165 4.63 -31.30 -4.39
CA LEU A 165 4.71 -31.82 -5.75
C LEU A 165 6.16 -32.05 -6.19
N VAL A 166 7.02 -31.03 -5.98
CA VAL A 166 8.44 -31.14 -6.38
C VAL A 166 9.16 -32.20 -5.56
N GLU A 167 8.92 -32.26 -4.24
CA GLU A 167 9.54 -33.28 -3.41
C GLU A 167 9.07 -34.69 -3.74
N ARG A 168 7.78 -34.87 -4.03
CA ARG A 168 7.27 -36.17 -4.51
C ARG A 168 7.92 -36.61 -5.83
N SER A 169 8.13 -35.68 -6.76
CA SER A 169 8.85 -35.96 -8.00
C SER A 169 10.28 -36.39 -7.70
N PHE A 170 11.02 -35.68 -6.87
CA PHE A 170 12.37 -36.10 -6.48
C PHE A 170 12.41 -37.45 -5.77
N ILE A 171 11.47 -37.72 -4.86
CA ILE A 171 11.41 -39.05 -4.19
C ILE A 171 11.13 -40.15 -5.19
N SER A 172 10.31 -39.88 -6.22
CA SER A 172 10.03 -40.87 -7.28
C SER A 172 11.25 -41.11 -8.14
N ASP A 173 11.92 -40.05 -8.58
CA ASP A 173 13.09 -40.12 -9.46
C ASP A 173 14.31 -40.71 -8.74
N GLU A 174 14.48 -40.42 -7.45
CA GLU A 174 15.58 -40.91 -6.61
C GLU A 174 15.21 -42.25 -5.86
N LYS A 175 14.11 -42.91 -6.24
CA LYS A 175 13.61 -44.09 -5.53
C LYS A 175 14.66 -45.20 -5.45
N SER A 176 15.36 -45.50 -6.55
CA SER A 176 16.39 -46.53 -6.61
C SER A 176 17.62 -46.18 -5.77
N GLN A 177 18.05 -44.91 -5.79
CA GLN A 177 19.15 -44.42 -4.95
C GLN A 177 18.80 -44.52 -3.46
N THR A 178 17.56 -44.19 -3.11
CA THR A 178 17.05 -44.30 -1.74
C THR A 178 17.01 -45.76 -1.28
N ALA A 179 16.60 -46.70 -2.14
CA ALA A 179 16.61 -48.12 -1.85
C ALA A 179 18.04 -48.62 -1.65
N LEU A 180 18.99 -48.19 -2.48
CA LEU A 180 20.41 -48.54 -2.36
C LEU A 180 21.00 -48.04 -1.05
N LEU A 181 20.74 -46.77 -0.67
CA LEU A 181 21.18 -46.19 0.61
C LEU A 181 20.65 -47.03 1.80
N LYS A 182 19.40 -47.48 1.75
CA LYS A 182 18.83 -48.37 2.77
C LYS A 182 19.49 -49.73 2.80
N ALA A 183 19.85 -50.31 1.64
CA ALA A 183 20.54 -51.59 1.57
C ALA A 183 21.95 -51.52 2.18
N ILE A 184 22.62 -50.37 2.10
CA ILE A 184 23.94 -50.13 2.72
C ILE A 184 23.82 -49.85 4.24
N GLY A 185 22.58 -49.70 4.76
CA GLY A 185 22.35 -49.53 6.20
C GLY A 185 22.03 -48.09 6.65
N PHE A 186 21.78 -47.15 5.74
CA PHE A 186 21.34 -45.79 6.11
C PHE A 186 19.95 -45.83 6.76
N GLN A 187 19.82 -45.15 7.88
CA GLN A 187 18.56 -45.04 8.61
C GLN A 187 17.57 -44.11 7.89
N ASN A 188 16.28 -44.39 8.00
CA ASN A 188 15.21 -43.56 7.42
C ASN A 188 15.30 -42.08 7.85
N GLY A 189 15.71 -41.82 9.12
CA GLY A 189 15.88 -40.49 9.63
C GLY A 189 16.92 -39.66 8.87
N THR A 190 18.04 -40.27 8.51
CA THR A 190 19.11 -39.62 7.75
C THR A 190 18.65 -39.25 6.34
N ILE A 191 17.88 -40.12 5.69
CA ILE A 191 17.34 -39.85 4.35
C ILE A 191 16.32 -38.71 4.39
N ILE A 192 15.40 -38.73 5.36
CA ILE A 192 14.41 -37.67 5.57
C ILE A 192 15.11 -36.36 5.83
N SER A 193 16.08 -36.33 6.75
CA SER A 193 16.84 -35.12 7.08
C SER A 193 17.56 -34.53 5.87
N ARG A 194 18.18 -35.38 5.04
CA ARG A 194 18.84 -34.96 3.80
C ARG A 194 17.87 -34.27 2.84
N ASN A 195 16.70 -34.88 2.61
CA ASN A 195 15.71 -34.30 1.72
C ASN A 195 15.14 -33.00 2.26
N THR A 196 14.76 -32.98 3.55
CA THR A 196 14.26 -31.77 4.20
C THR A 196 15.30 -30.62 4.19
N LEU A 197 16.60 -30.96 4.44
CA LEU A 197 17.67 -29.95 4.42
C LEU A 197 17.87 -29.35 3.02
N ARG A 198 17.74 -30.14 1.96
CA ARG A 198 17.82 -29.70 0.57
C ARG A 198 16.78 -28.59 0.30
N PHE A 199 15.52 -28.82 0.70
CA PHE A 199 14.46 -27.82 0.57
C PHE A 199 14.69 -26.62 1.49
N GLY A 200 15.23 -26.84 2.69
CA GLY A 200 15.59 -25.77 3.62
C GLY A 200 16.62 -24.79 3.04
N ILE A 201 17.66 -25.32 2.37
CA ILE A 201 18.68 -24.48 1.74
C ILE A 201 18.06 -23.65 0.59
N VAL A 202 17.23 -24.29 -0.25
CA VAL A 202 16.55 -23.60 -1.35
C VAL A 202 15.60 -22.53 -0.81
N ALA A 203 14.82 -22.87 0.23
CA ALA A 203 13.90 -21.91 0.86
C ALA A 203 14.63 -20.71 1.48
N LEU A 204 15.77 -20.95 2.12
CA LEU A 204 16.60 -19.87 2.70
C LEU A 204 17.13 -18.94 1.60
N ALA A 205 17.68 -19.51 0.52
CA ALA A 205 18.16 -18.72 -0.61
C ALA A 205 17.03 -17.91 -1.25
N ALA A 206 15.87 -18.54 -1.47
CA ALA A 206 14.69 -17.87 -2.00
C ALA A 206 14.19 -16.75 -1.09
N ALA A 207 14.18 -16.95 0.24
CA ALA A 207 13.80 -15.95 1.21
C ALA A 207 14.71 -14.71 1.19
N ILE A 208 16.03 -14.90 1.07
CA ILE A 208 17.01 -13.82 0.96
C ILE A 208 16.78 -13.02 -0.34
N LEU A 209 16.60 -13.71 -1.46
CA LEU A 209 16.33 -13.06 -2.75
C LEU A 209 15.00 -12.31 -2.75
N ALA A 210 13.96 -12.89 -2.18
CA ALA A 210 12.66 -12.26 -2.07
C ALA A 210 12.70 -11.01 -1.18
N ALA A 211 13.42 -11.08 -0.05
CA ALA A 211 13.60 -9.94 0.84
C ALA A 211 14.35 -8.79 0.13
N ALA A 212 15.41 -9.09 -0.62
CA ALA A 212 16.15 -8.09 -1.38
C ALA A 212 15.32 -7.47 -2.52
N ALA A 213 14.44 -8.25 -3.16
CA ALA A 213 13.60 -7.80 -4.25
C ALA A 213 12.30 -7.10 -3.79
N SER A 214 11.91 -7.23 -2.51
CA SER A 214 10.61 -6.77 -2.02
C SER A 214 10.38 -5.28 -2.20
N ILE A 215 11.35 -4.44 -1.81
CA ILE A 215 11.26 -2.98 -1.90
C ILE A 215 11.16 -2.53 -3.36
N PRO A 216 12.13 -2.85 -4.26
CA PRO A 216 12.05 -2.39 -5.65
C PRO A 216 10.82 -2.93 -6.40
N MET A 217 10.34 -4.14 -6.05
CA MET A 217 9.11 -4.67 -6.64
C MET A 217 7.88 -3.92 -6.15
N THR A 218 7.83 -3.54 -4.87
CA THR A 218 6.73 -2.72 -4.34
C THR A 218 6.71 -1.36 -5.01
N GLU A 219 7.85 -0.68 -5.12
CA GLU A 219 7.94 0.60 -5.82
C GLU A 219 7.50 0.48 -7.29
N LEU A 220 7.97 -0.52 -8.00
CA LEU A 220 7.62 -0.76 -9.40
C LEU A 220 6.10 -0.98 -9.61
N CYS A 221 5.45 -1.72 -8.71
CA CYS A 221 4.04 -2.07 -8.85
C CYS A 221 3.10 -0.98 -8.30
N ILE A 222 3.45 -0.36 -7.19
CA ILE A 222 2.55 0.54 -6.46
C ILE A 222 2.66 1.99 -6.94
N THR A 223 3.86 2.46 -7.28
CA THR A 223 4.06 3.85 -7.73
C THR A 223 3.18 4.24 -8.93
N PRO A 224 3.03 3.43 -9.98
CA PRO A 224 2.14 3.77 -11.09
C PRO A 224 0.67 3.89 -10.68
N ILE A 225 0.21 3.02 -9.76
CA ILE A 225 -1.18 3.02 -9.28
C ILE A 225 -1.49 4.32 -8.53
N TYR A 226 -0.63 4.69 -7.58
CA TYR A 226 -0.79 5.94 -6.83
C TYR A 226 -0.56 7.17 -7.72
N GLY A 227 0.32 7.07 -8.72
CA GLY A 227 0.51 8.11 -9.74
C GLY A 227 -0.78 8.40 -10.51
N MET A 228 -1.53 7.36 -10.89
CA MET A 228 -2.85 7.52 -11.53
C MET A 228 -3.88 8.19 -10.61
N MET A 229 -3.69 8.10 -9.29
CA MET A 229 -4.53 8.76 -8.28
C MET A 229 -4.05 10.17 -7.92
N GLY A 230 -3.02 10.69 -8.60
CA GLY A 230 -2.50 12.04 -8.38
C GLY A 230 -1.35 12.15 -7.39
N ALA A 231 -0.82 11.04 -6.89
CA ALA A 231 0.34 11.05 -6.00
C ALA A 231 1.64 11.12 -6.82
N THR A 232 2.45 12.15 -6.58
CA THR A 232 3.75 12.35 -7.25
C THR A 232 4.95 12.03 -6.36
N LYS A 233 4.80 12.20 -5.04
CA LYS A 233 5.81 11.86 -4.05
C LYS A 233 5.23 10.86 -3.06
N ILE A 234 5.65 9.59 -3.18
CA ILE A 234 5.20 8.51 -2.32
C ILE A 234 6.33 8.14 -1.38
N LYS A 235 6.06 8.16 -0.08
CA LYS A 235 6.99 7.65 0.94
C LYS A 235 6.43 6.35 1.47
N PHE A 236 7.15 5.24 1.24
CA PHE A 236 6.79 3.95 1.81
C PHE A 236 7.29 3.87 3.24
N ASN A 237 6.37 3.70 4.19
CA ASN A 237 6.73 3.36 5.56
C ASN A 237 6.95 1.84 5.64
N ILE A 238 8.21 1.45 5.67
CA ILE A 238 8.63 0.05 5.64
C ILE A 238 8.85 -0.41 7.09
N ASP A 239 8.14 -1.47 7.51
CA ASP A 239 8.48 -2.18 8.73
C ASP A 239 9.53 -3.26 8.44
N PRO A 240 10.82 -3.03 8.79
CA PRO A 240 11.89 -3.96 8.47
C PRO A 240 11.70 -5.31 9.18
N LEU A 241 11.07 -5.34 10.36
CA LEU A 241 10.85 -6.56 11.12
C LEU A 241 9.88 -7.48 10.40
N GLN A 242 8.80 -6.94 9.88
CA GLN A 242 7.81 -7.73 9.14
C GLN A 242 8.40 -8.28 7.83
N ILE A 243 9.06 -7.43 7.05
CA ILE A 243 9.51 -7.79 5.69
C ILE A 243 10.72 -8.71 5.72
N PHE A 244 11.71 -8.44 6.59
CA PHE A 244 12.98 -9.18 6.57
C PHE A 244 13.03 -10.34 7.57
N LEU A 245 12.11 -10.41 8.55
CA LEU A 245 12.11 -11.46 9.56
C LEU A 245 10.81 -12.25 9.60
N ILE A 246 9.66 -11.62 9.82
CA ILE A 246 8.40 -12.33 10.08
C ILE A 246 7.95 -13.12 8.85
N TYR A 247 7.75 -12.48 7.71
CA TYR A 247 7.27 -13.16 6.50
C TYR A 247 8.23 -14.22 5.97
N PRO A 248 9.54 -13.95 5.84
CA PRO A 248 10.50 -14.99 5.45
C PRO A 248 10.51 -16.18 6.40
N THR A 249 10.40 -15.95 7.73
CA THR A 249 10.38 -17.01 8.72
C THR A 249 9.12 -17.88 8.61
N ILE A 250 7.95 -17.29 8.37
CA ILE A 250 6.69 -18.02 8.16
C ILE A 250 6.83 -18.93 6.94
N ILE A 251 7.25 -18.38 5.79
CA ILE A 251 7.39 -19.16 4.53
C ILE A 251 8.44 -20.25 4.67
N PHE A 252 9.59 -19.94 5.28
CA PHE A 252 10.64 -20.92 5.55
C PHE A 252 10.12 -22.08 6.42
N THR A 253 9.42 -21.77 7.51
CA THR A 253 8.86 -22.76 8.42
C THR A 253 7.83 -23.65 7.72
N VAL A 254 6.93 -23.06 6.95
CA VAL A 254 5.94 -23.79 6.15
C VAL A 254 6.63 -24.73 5.15
N THR A 255 7.67 -24.26 4.48
CA THR A 255 8.44 -25.07 3.52
C THR A 255 9.11 -26.26 4.21
N ILE A 256 9.77 -26.04 5.35
CA ILE A 256 10.43 -27.09 6.13
C ILE A 256 9.42 -28.13 6.60
N ILE A 257 8.29 -27.69 7.15
CA ILE A 257 7.25 -28.63 7.64
C ILE A 257 6.68 -29.44 6.46
N SER A 258 6.38 -28.80 5.35
CA SER A 258 5.85 -29.46 4.16
C SER A 258 6.84 -30.46 3.58
N ALA A 259 8.10 -30.09 3.47
CA ALA A 259 9.17 -30.98 3.03
C ALA A 259 9.36 -32.15 3.99
N PHE A 260 9.40 -31.90 5.29
CA PHE A 260 9.52 -32.96 6.29
C PHE A 260 8.37 -33.98 6.20
N LEU A 261 7.12 -33.48 6.16
CA LEU A 261 5.94 -34.36 6.04
C LEU A 261 5.93 -35.16 4.76
N THR A 262 6.34 -34.58 3.64
CA THR A 262 6.41 -35.26 2.36
C THR A 262 7.56 -36.28 2.35
N SER A 263 8.72 -35.95 2.91
CA SER A 263 9.86 -36.86 3.07
C SER A 263 9.53 -38.13 3.89
N LEU A 264 8.53 -38.08 4.78
CA LEU A 264 8.06 -39.26 5.51
C LEU A 264 7.58 -40.35 4.55
N TYR A 265 7.16 -40.00 3.35
CA TYR A 265 6.77 -40.99 2.33
C TYR A 265 7.92 -41.91 1.93
N THR A 266 9.19 -41.48 2.04
CA THR A 266 10.37 -42.31 1.79
C THR A 266 10.45 -43.53 2.69
N ARG A 267 9.77 -43.52 3.86
CA ARG A 267 9.70 -44.70 4.74
C ARG A 267 9.06 -45.91 4.07
N LYS A 268 8.15 -45.69 3.10
CA LYS A 268 7.46 -46.76 2.36
C LYS A 268 8.34 -47.44 1.33
N ILE A 269 9.46 -46.84 0.92
CA ILE A 269 10.41 -47.44 -0.01
C ILE A 269 11.20 -48.55 0.71
N LYS A 270 11.17 -49.77 0.16
CA LYS A 270 11.88 -50.91 0.71
C LYS A 270 13.23 -51.11 0.02
N SER A 271 14.18 -51.73 0.70
CA SER A 271 15.48 -52.11 0.11
C SER A 271 15.33 -53.09 -1.06
N SER A 272 14.24 -53.87 -1.10
CA SER A 272 13.92 -54.77 -2.22
C SER A 272 13.50 -54.05 -3.49
N ASP A 273 13.19 -52.76 -3.43
CA ASP A 273 12.78 -51.98 -4.61
C ASP A 273 13.97 -51.66 -5.55
N THR A 274 15.20 -52.04 -5.18
CA THR A 274 16.37 -52.01 -6.08
C THR A 274 16.30 -53.01 -7.20
N ALA A 275 15.48 -54.08 -7.08
CA ALA A 275 15.38 -55.14 -8.08
C ALA A 275 14.54 -54.78 -9.31
N ASN A 276 13.83 -53.67 -9.32
CA ASN A 276 13.00 -53.18 -10.45
C ASN A 276 13.66 -52.05 -11.22
N ILE A 277 14.97 -52.09 -11.38
CA ILE A 277 15.72 -51.14 -12.21
C ILE A 277 16.02 -51.85 -13.54
N GLU A 278 15.03 -51.89 -14.41
CA GLU A 278 15.15 -52.10 -15.85
C GLU A 278 14.32 -51.02 -16.57
#